data_0ea061c6c6070b493800ddc7a1800ac2
#
_entry.id   0ea061c6c6070b493800ddc7a1800ac2
#
_cell.length_a   1.000
_cell.length_b   1.000
_cell.length_c   1.000
_cell.angle_alpha   90.00
_cell.angle_beta   90.00
_cell.angle_gamma   90.00
#
_symmetry.space_group_name_H-M   'P 1'
#
loop_
_entity.id
_entity.type
_entity.pdbx_description
1 polymer ?
#
loop_
_entity_poly.entity_id
_entity_poly.type
_entity_poly.pdbx_seq_one_letter_code
_entity_poly.pdbx_strand_id
1 'polypeptide(L)'
;AGFETTDRRDFYDLAVGNVPFGQYKVNDKAYNKLGFSIHNYFFVKAIDQIRPGGVIAFVTSRFTMDSKDSTARKHMAERADLLGAIRLPNNAFRANAGTDVVSDIIFLQKRDRPIDHEPEWVQLGKTEDGFAINQYFVDHPEMVLGQLTLESTQYGHDLTVAPLEGTSLADQLAEAVQHIEGQYTTAEIAAPDVADAEAQRKTLPADPAVKNFSYTVVDGDIYYRENSIMTQIELSDNAKGRVAGMVELRQIVNELIDQQLNDFPDEDIKASQAKLNATYDAFTAKYGLINDKKNARLFDDDSSYYLLCSLENLDENKNLKSKADMFTKRTIRPERV
;
A
#
# COMPACT_ATOMS: atom_id res chain seq x y z
N ALA A 1 -1.07 -8.85 -7.20
CA ALA A 1 -0.41 -7.77 -7.93
C ALA A 1 0.89 -7.43 -7.20
N GLY A 2 1.97 -7.16 -7.92
CA GLY A 2 3.22 -6.72 -7.31
C GLY A 2 3.20 -5.22 -7.04
N PHE A 3 4.13 -4.77 -6.18
CA PHE A 3 4.22 -3.36 -5.80
C PHE A 3 4.45 -2.42 -7.01
N GLU A 4 5.10 -2.93 -8.08
CA GLU A 4 5.30 -2.22 -9.34
C GLU A 4 4.01 -1.85 -10.07
N THR A 5 2.90 -2.53 -9.77
CA THR A 5 1.60 -2.27 -10.41
C THR A 5 0.76 -1.20 -9.69
N THR A 6 1.18 -0.80 -8.50
CA THR A 6 0.49 0.27 -7.75
C THR A 6 0.91 1.64 -8.28
N ASP A 7 -0.03 2.54 -8.52
CA ASP A 7 0.23 3.86 -9.13
C ASP A 7 -0.53 5.01 -8.45
N ARG A 8 -0.75 4.92 -7.15
CA ARG A 8 -1.38 6.00 -6.39
C ARG A 8 -0.30 6.91 -5.82
N ARG A 9 -0.39 8.20 -6.07
CA ARG A 9 0.54 9.21 -5.55
C ARG A 9 -0.11 10.04 -4.47
N ASP A 10 0.67 10.45 -3.47
CA ASP A 10 0.22 11.32 -2.36
C ASP A 10 -1.06 10.83 -1.68
N PHE A 11 -1.20 9.50 -1.56
CA PHE A 11 -2.48 8.87 -1.24
C PHE A 11 -2.52 8.24 0.15
N TYR A 12 -1.52 7.44 0.52
CA TYR A 12 -1.55 6.67 1.76
C TYR A 12 -1.03 7.47 2.95
N ASP A 13 -1.62 7.26 4.13
CA ASP A 13 -1.14 7.85 5.39
C ASP A 13 0.10 7.15 5.91
N LEU A 14 0.19 5.84 5.67
CA LEU A 14 1.20 4.96 6.25
C LEU A 14 1.61 3.87 5.27
N ALA A 15 2.90 3.62 5.19
CA ALA A 15 3.47 2.44 4.53
C ALA A 15 4.30 1.65 5.54
N VAL A 16 3.91 0.41 5.82
CA VAL A 16 4.61 -0.49 6.75
C VAL A 16 4.92 -1.79 6.05
N GLY A 17 6.14 -2.30 6.22
CA GLY A 17 6.49 -3.56 5.62
C GLY A 17 7.91 -4.02 5.88
N ASN A 18 8.18 -5.26 5.50
CA ASN A 18 9.50 -5.83 5.39
C ASN A 18 9.84 -5.88 3.90
N VAL A 19 10.77 -5.02 3.45
CA VAL A 19 11.12 -4.93 2.03
C VAL A 19 11.96 -6.14 1.61
N PRO A 20 11.81 -6.59 0.36
CA PRO A 20 12.57 -7.74 -0.13
C PRO A 20 14.09 -7.49 -0.09
N PHE A 21 14.84 -8.49 0.32
CA PHE A 21 16.30 -8.51 0.24
C PHE A 21 16.71 -9.33 -0.98
N GLY A 22 17.66 -8.84 -1.74
CA GLY A 22 18.15 -9.59 -2.88
C GLY A 22 18.75 -8.70 -3.98
N GLN A 23 19.30 -9.35 -4.99
CA GLN A 23 19.95 -8.67 -6.12
C GLN A 23 19.08 -8.65 -7.40
N TYR A 24 17.82 -9.04 -7.30
CA TYR A 24 16.90 -8.95 -8.42
C TYR A 24 16.34 -7.53 -8.58
N LYS A 25 15.91 -7.20 -9.79
CA LYS A 25 15.33 -5.92 -10.13
C LYS A 25 13.85 -6.08 -10.44
N VAL A 26 13.06 -5.12 -10.02
CA VAL A 26 11.66 -4.99 -10.43
C VAL A 26 11.62 -4.14 -11.70
N ASN A 27 10.76 -4.51 -12.65
CA ASN A 27 10.55 -3.72 -13.84
C ASN A 27 9.39 -2.74 -13.64
N ASP A 28 9.73 -1.55 -13.19
CA ASP A 28 8.81 -0.43 -13.05
C ASP A 28 9.30 0.74 -13.91
N LYS A 29 8.58 1.04 -14.99
CA LYS A 29 9.00 2.02 -16.00
C LYS A 29 9.27 3.41 -15.41
N ALA A 30 8.54 3.79 -14.37
CA ALA A 30 8.69 5.10 -13.72
C ALA A 30 10.02 5.21 -12.95
N TYR A 31 10.53 4.08 -12.43
CA TYR A 31 11.70 4.03 -11.54
C TYR A 31 12.93 3.37 -12.15
N ASN A 32 12.79 2.68 -13.29
CA ASN A 32 13.90 1.95 -13.94
C ASN A 32 15.14 2.82 -14.18
N LYS A 33 14.94 4.11 -14.51
CA LYS A 33 16.03 5.05 -14.76
C LYS A 33 16.89 5.36 -13.53
N LEU A 34 16.36 5.17 -12.33
CA LEU A 34 17.09 5.44 -11.09
C LEU A 34 18.13 4.36 -10.80
N GLY A 35 17.96 3.16 -11.33
CA GLY A 35 18.91 2.05 -11.17
C GLY A 35 19.09 1.54 -9.74
N PHE A 36 18.18 1.85 -8.84
CA PHE A 36 18.28 1.50 -7.42
C PHE A 36 18.15 0.00 -7.16
N SER A 37 18.75 -0.47 -6.06
CA SER A 37 18.52 -1.81 -5.54
C SER A 37 17.05 -2.02 -5.19
N ILE A 38 16.62 -3.28 -5.07
CA ILE A 38 15.21 -3.60 -4.78
C ILE A 38 14.72 -2.91 -3.51
N HIS A 39 15.48 -2.95 -2.43
CA HIS A 39 15.07 -2.33 -1.17
C HIS A 39 15.00 -0.79 -1.29
N ASN A 40 15.93 -0.13 -1.98
CA ASN A 40 15.88 1.31 -2.20
C ASN A 40 14.70 1.72 -3.11
N TYR A 41 14.37 0.90 -4.11
CA TYR A 41 13.19 1.09 -4.95
C TYR A 41 11.89 1.13 -4.12
N PHE A 42 11.75 0.21 -3.15
CA PHE A 42 10.57 0.19 -2.28
C PHE A 42 10.41 1.47 -1.49
N PHE A 43 11.49 2.02 -0.92
CA PHE A 43 11.45 3.30 -0.22
C PHE A 43 11.04 4.45 -1.13
N VAL A 44 11.70 4.57 -2.29
CA VAL A 44 11.47 5.68 -3.22
C VAL A 44 10.03 5.68 -3.72
N LYS A 45 9.52 4.51 -4.12
CA LYS A 45 8.14 4.37 -4.56
C LYS A 45 7.14 4.62 -3.43
N ALA A 46 7.40 4.11 -2.22
CA ALA A 46 6.54 4.36 -1.08
C ALA A 46 6.47 5.86 -0.72
N ILE A 47 7.60 6.58 -0.79
CA ILE A 47 7.62 8.04 -0.60
C ILE A 47 6.70 8.75 -1.60
N ASP A 48 6.71 8.33 -2.87
CA ASP A 48 5.81 8.91 -3.87
C ASP A 48 4.33 8.59 -3.60
N GLN A 49 4.04 7.44 -2.99
CA GLN A 49 2.67 6.98 -2.76
C GLN A 49 2.03 7.47 -1.47
N ILE A 50 2.82 7.73 -0.42
CA ILE A 50 2.30 8.34 0.80
C ILE A 50 2.03 9.83 0.57
N ARG A 51 1.03 10.36 1.29
CA ARG A 51 0.74 11.79 1.27
C ARG A 51 1.82 12.60 2.02
N PRO A 52 1.93 13.91 1.79
CA PRO A 52 2.69 14.80 2.68
C PRO A 52 2.27 14.60 4.15
N GLY A 53 3.26 14.51 5.06
CA GLY A 53 3.04 14.15 6.45
C GLY A 53 2.80 12.66 6.72
N GLY A 54 2.61 11.83 5.69
CA GLY A 54 2.53 10.38 5.81
C GLY A 54 3.86 9.78 6.26
N VAL A 55 3.81 8.58 6.85
CA VAL A 55 4.96 7.90 7.46
C VAL A 55 5.25 6.58 6.78
N ILE A 56 6.53 6.28 6.61
CA ILE A 56 7.03 4.96 6.21
C ILE A 56 7.73 4.33 7.40
N ALA A 57 7.47 3.05 7.66
CA ALA A 57 8.19 2.24 8.63
C ALA A 57 8.56 0.90 7.98
N PHE A 58 9.76 0.80 7.42
CA PHE A 58 10.22 -0.39 6.72
C PHE A 58 11.38 -1.08 7.42
N VAL A 59 11.30 -2.41 7.50
CA VAL A 59 12.45 -3.27 7.78
C VAL A 59 13.20 -3.50 6.48
N THR A 60 14.51 -3.27 6.50
CA THR A 60 15.37 -3.34 5.33
C THR A 60 16.76 -3.85 5.67
N SER A 61 17.56 -4.16 4.65
CA SER A 61 18.97 -4.45 4.81
C SER A 61 19.74 -3.23 5.34
N ARG A 62 20.76 -3.44 6.19
CA ARG A 62 21.67 -2.36 6.63
C ARG A 62 22.27 -1.55 5.48
N PHE A 63 22.36 -2.13 4.29
CA PHE A 63 22.91 -1.44 3.12
C PHE A 63 22.05 -0.27 2.60
N THR A 64 20.80 -0.14 3.00
CA THR A 64 20.04 1.09 2.74
C THR A 64 20.74 2.28 3.40
N MET A 65 21.17 2.13 4.65
CA MET A 65 21.85 3.17 5.42
C MET A 65 23.36 3.21 5.16
N ASP A 66 24.04 2.06 5.03
CA ASP A 66 25.50 1.94 5.03
C ASP A 66 26.13 1.84 3.63
N SER A 67 25.37 1.85 2.54
CA SER A 67 25.97 1.82 1.19
C SER A 67 26.91 3.01 1.00
N LYS A 68 28.08 2.76 0.40
CA LYS A 68 29.03 3.83 0.01
C LYS A 68 28.40 4.77 -1.03
N ASP A 69 27.57 4.22 -1.92
CA ASP A 69 26.76 5.03 -2.82
C ASP A 69 25.58 5.64 -2.07
N SER A 70 25.59 6.95 -1.93
CA SER A 70 24.57 7.73 -1.21
C SER A 70 23.41 8.18 -2.10
N THR A 71 23.40 7.85 -3.41
CA THR A 71 22.43 8.38 -4.38
C THR A 71 20.98 8.12 -3.96
N ALA A 72 20.67 6.91 -3.49
CA ALA A 72 19.33 6.59 -3.04
C ALA A 72 18.95 7.35 -1.77
N ARG A 73 19.89 7.48 -0.80
CA ARG A 73 19.64 8.26 0.42
C ARG A 73 19.43 9.74 0.13
N LYS A 74 20.18 10.32 -0.80
CA LYS A 74 19.97 11.71 -1.27
C LYS A 74 18.57 11.86 -1.84
N HIS A 75 18.16 10.95 -2.71
CA HIS A 75 16.84 10.99 -3.34
C HIS A 75 15.70 10.92 -2.28
N MET A 76 15.87 10.06 -1.26
CA MET A 76 14.92 9.96 -0.15
C MET A 76 14.93 11.22 0.73
N ALA A 77 16.13 11.71 1.08
CA ALA A 77 16.33 12.85 1.96
C ALA A 77 15.81 14.18 1.38
N GLU A 78 15.81 14.34 0.07
CA GLU A 78 15.19 15.48 -0.59
C GLU A 78 13.68 15.56 -0.33
N ARG A 79 13.00 14.43 -0.13
CA ARG A 79 11.54 14.29 -0.10
C ARG A 79 10.96 13.95 1.27
N ALA A 80 11.77 13.37 2.14
CA ALA A 80 11.32 12.87 3.45
C ALA A 80 12.34 13.18 4.54
N ASP A 81 11.85 13.40 5.76
CA ASP A 81 12.66 13.49 6.97
C ASP A 81 12.90 12.09 7.53
N LEU A 82 14.11 11.82 8.00
CA LEU A 82 14.40 10.68 8.83
C LEU A 82 13.90 10.96 10.25
N LEU A 83 12.85 10.27 10.68
CA LEU A 83 12.36 10.33 12.05
C LEU A 83 13.27 9.53 12.99
N GLY A 84 13.91 8.52 12.47
CA GLY A 84 14.89 7.69 13.14
C GLY A 84 15.08 6.36 12.44
N ALA A 85 16.10 5.63 12.88
CA ALA A 85 16.38 4.27 12.43
C ALA A 85 16.85 3.41 13.61
N ILE A 86 16.47 2.14 13.60
CA ILE A 86 16.85 1.16 14.62
C ILE A 86 17.62 0.04 13.93
N ARG A 87 18.88 -0.18 14.33
CA ARG A 87 19.68 -1.27 13.83
C ARG A 87 19.55 -2.50 14.72
N LEU A 88 19.09 -3.59 14.13
CA LEU A 88 18.83 -4.85 14.82
C LEU A 88 20.09 -5.72 14.88
N PRO A 89 20.24 -6.56 15.92
CA PRO A 89 21.30 -7.56 15.96
C PRO A 89 21.11 -8.61 14.85
N ASN A 90 22.20 -9.25 14.44
CA ASN A 90 22.22 -10.18 13.31
C ASN A 90 21.27 -11.39 13.47
N ASN A 91 20.94 -11.77 14.71
CA ASN A 91 20.06 -12.89 15.03
C ASN A 91 18.57 -12.52 15.13
N ALA A 92 18.19 -11.28 14.89
CA ALA A 92 16.81 -10.80 15.06
C ALA A 92 15.78 -11.63 14.27
N PHE A 93 16.14 -12.16 13.12
CA PHE A 93 15.26 -12.96 12.25
C PHE A 93 15.64 -14.46 12.19
N ARG A 94 16.60 -14.92 12.99
CA ARG A 94 17.07 -16.31 12.97
C ARG A 94 15.93 -17.31 13.21
N ALA A 95 15.06 -17.04 14.18
CA ALA A 95 13.95 -17.91 14.53
C ALA A 95 12.89 -18.02 13.43
N ASN A 96 12.69 -16.96 12.64
CA ASN A 96 11.60 -16.87 11.66
C ASN A 96 12.08 -17.09 10.21
N ALA A 97 13.31 -16.69 9.88
CA ALA A 97 13.84 -16.73 8.52
C ALA A 97 15.11 -17.59 8.38
N GLY A 98 15.69 -18.08 9.49
CA GLY A 98 16.90 -18.91 9.48
C GLY A 98 18.14 -18.18 8.96
N THR A 99 18.14 -16.85 8.93
CA THR A 99 19.23 -16.01 8.41
C THR A 99 19.82 -15.13 9.51
N ASP A 100 21.14 -14.98 9.47
CA ASP A 100 21.91 -14.08 10.33
C ASP A 100 22.29 -12.84 9.49
N VAL A 101 21.43 -11.84 9.49
CA VAL A 101 21.65 -10.59 8.74
C VAL A 101 21.35 -9.38 9.61
N VAL A 102 22.19 -8.37 9.50
CA VAL A 102 21.93 -7.08 10.12
C VAL A 102 20.88 -6.34 9.30
N SER A 103 19.81 -5.96 9.96
CA SER A 103 18.70 -5.24 9.38
C SER A 103 18.43 -3.95 10.12
N ASP A 104 17.88 -2.98 9.41
CA ASP A 104 17.49 -1.70 9.99
C ASP A 104 15.97 -1.54 9.87
N ILE A 105 15.35 -0.94 10.88
CA ILE A 105 13.99 -0.40 10.79
C ILE A 105 14.14 1.10 10.55
N ILE A 106 13.66 1.60 9.43
CA ILE A 106 13.82 3.01 9.05
C ILE A 106 12.46 3.67 9.06
N PHE A 107 12.37 4.81 9.74
CA PHE A 107 11.15 5.63 9.83
C PHE A 107 11.38 6.93 9.08
N LEU A 108 10.56 7.16 8.04
CA LEU A 108 10.59 8.37 7.23
C LEU A 108 9.23 9.06 7.27
N GLN A 109 9.22 10.39 7.25
CA GLN A 109 8.01 11.19 7.09
C GLN A 109 8.14 12.06 5.84
N LYS A 110 7.17 11.97 4.93
CA LYS A 110 7.17 12.76 3.71
C LYS A 110 6.95 14.22 4.01
N ARG A 111 7.77 15.10 3.39
CA ARG A 111 7.61 16.55 3.45
C ARG A 111 6.63 17.06 2.40
N ASP A 112 6.08 18.23 2.66
CA ASP A 112 5.26 18.97 1.68
C ASP A 112 6.10 19.49 0.51
N ARG A 113 7.38 19.81 0.77
CA ARG A 113 8.30 20.36 -0.23
C ARG A 113 9.67 19.70 -0.15
N PRO A 114 10.31 19.47 -1.29
CA PRO A 114 11.70 19.05 -1.30
C PRO A 114 12.60 20.09 -0.62
N ILE A 115 13.68 19.62 0.01
CA ILE A 115 14.73 20.51 0.54
C ILE A 115 15.94 20.48 -0.38
N ASP A 116 16.73 21.54 -0.32
CA ASP A 116 17.94 21.75 -1.11
C ASP A 116 19.25 21.54 -0.35
N HIS A 117 19.17 21.28 0.96
CA HIS A 117 20.30 20.90 1.78
C HIS A 117 20.34 19.42 2.07
N GLU A 118 21.55 18.88 2.24
CA GLU A 118 21.75 17.46 2.48
C GLU A 118 21.84 17.20 3.99
N PRO A 119 20.89 16.39 4.57
CA PRO A 119 20.98 15.97 5.96
C PRO A 119 22.17 15.02 6.20
N GLU A 120 22.71 15.03 7.42
CA GLU A 120 23.89 14.24 7.78
C GLU A 120 23.72 12.72 7.59
N TRP A 121 22.50 12.19 7.78
CA TRP A 121 22.22 10.76 7.60
C TRP A 121 22.35 10.25 6.15
N VAL A 122 22.54 11.16 5.20
CA VAL A 122 22.86 10.76 3.81
C VAL A 122 24.26 10.20 3.71
N GLN A 123 25.18 10.65 4.57
CA GLN A 123 26.59 10.29 4.56
C GLN A 123 26.93 9.18 5.54
N LEU A 124 28.10 8.58 5.32
CA LEU A 124 28.70 7.66 6.26
C LEU A 124 29.64 8.42 7.21
N GLY A 125 29.71 7.94 8.43
CA GLY A 125 30.66 8.37 9.43
C GLY A 125 31.56 7.25 9.90
N LYS A 126 32.31 7.48 10.98
CA LYS A 126 33.12 6.47 11.66
C LYS A 126 32.83 6.51 13.15
N THR A 127 32.66 5.34 13.74
CA THR A 127 32.60 5.19 15.19
C THR A 127 33.98 5.41 15.80
N GLU A 128 34.07 5.55 17.13
CA GLU A 128 35.34 5.64 17.87
C GLU A 128 36.23 4.39 17.63
N ASP A 129 35.62 3.21 17.49
CA ASP A 129 36.30 1.95 17.15
C ASP A 129 36.68 1.83 15.68
N GLY A 130 36.36 2.86 14.85
CA GLY A 130 36.75 2.93 13.45
C GLY A 130 35.81 2.23 12.46
N PHE A 131 34.65 1.76 12.88
CA PHE A 131 33.65 1.18 11.97
C PHE A 131 33.00 2.27 11.11
N ALA A 132 32.98 2.02 9.81
CA ALA A 132 32.29 2.89 8.86
C ALA A 132 30.79 2.49 8.78
N ILE A 133 29.93 3.33 9.31
CA ILE A 133 28.47 3.16 9.32
C ILE A 133 27.81 4.48 8.96
N ASN A 134 26.48 4.47 8.78
CA ASN A 134 25.73 5.69 8.54
C ASN A 134 25.96 6.71 9.66
N GLN A 135 26.10 7.99 9.29
CA GLN A 135 26.34 9.07 10.27
C GLN A 135 25.27 9.09 11.37
N TYR A 136 24.00 8.80 11.02
CA TYR A 136 22.92 8.70 12.01
C TYR A 136 23.26 7.74 13.17
N PHE A 137 23.78 6.56 12.89
CA PHE A 137 24.16 5.60 13.94
C PHE A 137 25.46 5.94 14.68
N VAL A 138 26.29 6.79 14.09
CA VAL A 138 27.45 7.37 14.80
C VAL A 138 26.96 8.36 15.85
N ASP A 139 25.97 9.17 15.48
CA ASP A 139 25.43 10.22 16.36
C ASP A 139 24.42 9.66 17.39
N HIS A 140 23.80 8.52 17.07
CA HIS A 140 22.79 7.84 17.87
C HIS A 140 23.19 6.37 18.14
N PRO A 141 24.27 6.11 18.90
CA PRO A 141 24.72 4.75 19.16
C PRO A 141 23.70 3.91 19.95
N GLU A 142 22.81 4.53 20.71
CA GLU A 142 21.69 3.90 21.42
C GLU A 142 20.67 3.23 20.48
N MET A 143 20.65 3.63 19.20
CA MET A 143 19.78 3.06 18.19
C MET A 143 20.37 1.79 17.53
N VAL A 144 21.58 1.39 17.90
CA VAL A 144 22.19 0.10 17.52
C VAL A 144 21.94 -0.89 18.65
N LEU A 145 21.04 -1.86 18.43
CA LEU A 145 20.61 -2.81 19.48
C LEU A 145 21.54 -4.03 19.59
N GLY A 146 22.80 -3.76 19.83
CA GLY A 146 23.83 -4.78 19.96
C GLY A 146 25.22 -4.17 19.91
N GLN A 147 26.20 -5.02 19.78
CA GLN A 147 27.61 -4.63 19.71
C GLN A 147 28.10 -4.71 18.26
N LEU A 148 28.62 -3.61 17.72
CA LEU A 148 29.30 -3.60 16.44
C LEU A 148 30.56 -4.43 16.52
N THR A 149 30.76 -5.39 15.61
CA THR A 149 31.91 -6.27 15.54
C THR A 149 32.16 -6.72 14.11
N LEU A 150 33.30 -7.41 13.89
CA LEU A 150 33.62 -8.01 12.60
C LEU A 150 33.36 -9.51 12.64
N GLU A 151 32.70 -9.99 11.62
CA GLU A 151 32.48 -11.41 11.41
C GLU A 151 33.27 -11.89 10.20
N SER A 152 33.82 -13.08 10.29
CA SER A 152 34.57 -13.73 9.19
C SER A 152 33.59 -14.34 8.22
N THR A 153 33.60 -13.90 6.95
CA THR A 153 32.80 -14.45 5.87
C THR A 153 33.70 -15.07 4.81
N GLN A 154 33.12 -15.80 3.86
CA GLN A 154 33.84 -16.34 2.71
C GLN A 154 34.48 -15.25 1.80
N TYR A 155 34.05 -13.98 1.97
CA TYR A 155 34.55 -12.83 1.21
C TYR A 155 35.45 -11.90 2.04
N GLY A 156 35.85 -12.31 3.25
CA GLY A 156 36.63 -11.51 4.18
C GLY A 156 35.85 -11.13 5.45
N HIS A 157 36.34 -10.09 6.13
CA HIS A 157 35.67 -9.59 7.33
C HIS A 157 34.53 -8.63 6.90
N ASP A 158 33.35 -8.85 7.46
CA ASP A 158 32.19 -7.96 7.28
C ASP A 158 31.70 -7.43 8.65
N LEU A 159 31.12 -6.25 8.62
CA LEU A 159 30.54 -5.63 9.81
C LEU A 159 29.24 -6.33 10.18
N THR A 160 29.13 -6.70 11.44
CA THR A 160 27.91 -7.28 12.01
C THR A 160 27.54 -6.62 13.32
N VAL A 161 26.37 -6.94 13.85
CA VAL A 161 25.89 -6.51 15.16
C VAL A 161 25.60 -7.75 15.99
N ALA A 162 26.45 -8.02 16.97
CA ALA A 162 26.25 -9.13 17.91
C ALA A 162 25.16 -8.75 18.93
N PRO A 163 24.24 -9.68 19.29
CA PRO A 163 23.26 -9.43 20.33
C PRO A 163 23.94 -9.20 21.69
N LEU A 164 23.36 -8.36 22.53
CA LEU A 164 23.81 -8.16 23.89
C LEU A 164 23.36 -9.32 24.76
N GLU A 165 24.31 -9.88 25.56
CA GLU A 165 24.01 -10.93 26.52
C GLU A 165 23.14 -10.40 27.67
N GLY A 166 22.15 -11.20 28.08
CA GLY A 166 21.30 -10.89 29.23
C GLY A 166 20.22 -9.81 28.97
N THR A 167 20.08 -9.33 27.75
CA THR A 167 19.03 -8.35 27.38
C THR A 167 18.04 -8.96 26.41
N SER A 168 16.76 -8.56 26.56
CA SER A 168 15.71 -8.92 25.61
C SER A 168 15.69 -7.92 24.44
N LEU A 169 15.65 -8.44 23.20
CA LEU A 169 15.47 -7.58 22.02
C LEU A 169 14.16 -6.78 22.08
N ALA A 170 13.11 -7.37 22.70
CA ALA A 170 11.83 -6.68 22.86
C ALA A 170 11.95 -5.45 23.77
N ASP A 171 12.70 -5.57 24.88
CA ASP A 171 12.91 -4.46 25.79
C ASP A 171 13.76 -3.36 25.15
N GLN A 172 14.82 -3.75 24.44
CA GLN A 172 15.65 -2.81 23.68
C GLN A 172 14.85 -2.07 22.60
N LEU A 173 13.97 -2.77 21.86
CA LEU A 173 13.06 -2.13 20.89
C LEU A 173 12.08 -1.17 21.57
N ALA A 174 11.50 -1.58 22.71
CA ALA A 174 10.58 -0.72 23.47
C ALA A 174 11.24 0.58 23.95
N GLU A 175 12.53 0.55 24.25
CA GLU A 175 13.32 1.75 24.58
C GLU A 175 13.64 2.55 23.32
N ALA A 176 14.17 1.91 22.28
CA ALA A 176 14.60 2.57 21.05
C ALA A 176 13.46 3.32 20.34
N VAL A 177 12.25 2.77 20.31
CA VAL A 177 11.09 3.43 19.67
C VAL A 177 10.69 4.73 20.37
N GLN A 178 11.07 4.95 21.62
CA GLN A 178 10.80 6.21 22.33
C GLN A 178 11.63 7.37 21.78
N HIS A 179 12.73 7.09 21.09
CA HIS A 179 13.57 8.07 20.42
C HIS A 179 13.07 8.42 18.99
N ILE A 180 12.02 7.72 18.51
CA ILE A 180 11.43 8.00 17.22
C ILE A 180 10.34 9.05 17.40
N GLU A 181 10.63 10.28 17.00
CA GLU A 181 9.71 11.39 17.11
C GLU A 181 9.12 11.72 15.73
N GLY A 182 7.82 11.61 15.59
CA GLY A 182 7.07 12.00 14.41
C GLY A 182 5.87 12.86 14.79
N GLN A 183 5.51 13.81 13.95
CA GLN A 183 4.28 14.58 14.13
C GLN A 183 3.20 14.04 13.20
N TYR A 184 2.09 13.57 13.79
CA TYR A 184 0.91 13.29 13.00
C TYR A 184 0.36 14.62 12.46
N THR A 185 0.42 14.78 11.15
CA THR A 185 -0.27 15.87 10.47
C THR A 185 -1.58 15.33 9.94
N THR A 186 -2.71 15.90 10.38
CA THR A 186 -3.99 15.66 9.73
C THR A 186 -3.80 15.98 8.24
N ALA A 187 -4.34 15.12 7.35
CA ALA A 187 -4.44 15.52 5.96
C ALA A 187 -5.22 16.83 5.93
N GLU A 188 -4.54 17.93 5.69
CA GLU A 188 -5.23 19.15 5.30
C GLU A 188 -5.86 18.81 3.96
N ILE A 189 -7.18 18.60 3.99
CA ILE A 189 -8.00 18.71 2.80
C ILE A 189 -7.84 20.18 2.45
N ALA A 190 -6.91 20.49 1.55
CA ALA A 190 -6.77 21.83 1.02
C ALA A 190 -8.17 22.21 0.52
N ALA A 191 -8.78 23.18 1.18
CA ALA A 191 -9.95 23.82 0.63
C ALA A 191 -9.51 24.26 -0.78
N PRO A 192 -10.27 23.91 -1.85
CA PRO A 192 -9.87 24.20 -3.20
C PRO A 192 -9.52 25.69 -3.27
N ASP A 193 -8.30 25.98 -3.70
CA ASP A 193 -7.85 27.34 -3.90
C ASP A 193 -8.83 28.00 -4.86
N VAL A 194 -9.47 29.08 -4.43
CA VAL A 194 -10.56 29.77 -5.16
C VAL A 194 -10.06 30.39 -6.49
N ALA A 195 -8.82 30.12 -6.86
CA ALA A 195 -8.17 30.69 -8.05
C ALA A 195 -8.31 29.83 -9.33
N ASP A 196 -8.71 28.56 -9.24
CA ASP A 196 -8.98 27.74 -10.42
C ASP A 196 -10.49 27.52 -10.62
N ALA A 197 -11.15 28.53 -11.18
CA ALA A 197 -12.58 28.55 -11.46
C ALA A 197 -13.03 27.63 -12.64
N GLU A 198 -12.20 26.68 -13.09
CA GLU A 198 -12.53 25.81 -14.22
C GLU A 198 -12.68 24.32 -13.92
N ALA A 199 -12.55 23.88 -12.68
CA ALA A 199 -12.89 22.50 -12.31
C ALA A 199 -13.43 22.42 -10.87
N GLN A 200 -14.59 23.02 -10.61
CA GLN A 200 -15.36 22.70 -9.40
C GLN A 200 -15.87 21.27 -9.48
N ARG A 201 -15.02 20.29 -9.20
CA ARG A 201 -15.50 18.93 -8.90
C ARG A 201 -16.39 19.04 -7.68
N LYS A 202 -17.66 18.75 -7.84
CA LYS A 202 -18.58 18.72 -6.70
C LYS A 202 -18.09 17.68 -5.72
N THR A 203 -17.84 18.08 -4.49
CA THR A 203 -17.48 17.18 -3.40
C THR A 203 -18.64 17.12 -2.40
N LEU A 204 -18.85 15.94 -1.85
CA LEU A 204 -19.84 15.67 -0.81
C LEU A 204 -19.14 15.04 0.39
N PRO A 205 -19.64 15.27 1.62
CA PRO A 205 -19.21 14.46 2.76
C PRO A 205 -19.45 12.98 2.47
N ALA A 206 -18.54 12.12 2.94
CA ALA A 206 -18.68 10.69 2.73
C ALA A 206 -19.93 10.14 3.43
N ASP A 207 -20.76 9.42 2.68
CA ASP A 207 -21.81 8.60 3.25
C ASP A 207 -21.16 7.38 3.94
N PRO A 208 -21.42 7.15 5.25
CA PRO A 208 -20.90 5.98 5.96
C PRO A 208 -21.29 4.64 5.35
N ALA A 209 -22.43 4.58 4.67
CA ALA A 209 -22.93 3.39 3.99
C ALA A 209 -22.11 3.02 2.72
N VAL A 210 -21.41 3.98 2.14
CA VAL A 210 -20.54 3.76 0.99
C VAL A 210 -19.17 3.30 1.49
N LYS A 211 -18.70 2.15 1.03
CA LYS A 211 -17.39 1.64 1.40
C LYS A 211 -16.27 2.57 0.93
N ASN A 212 -15.20 2.70 1.72
CA ASN A 212 -14.04 3.48 1.30
C ASN A 212 -13.43 2.92 0.00
N PHE A 213 -12.93 3.77 -0.86
CA PHE A 213 -12.39 3.42 -2.19
C PHE A 213 -13.41 2.71 -3.07
N SER A 214 -14.62 3.27 -3.13
CA SER A 214 -15.71 2.73 -3.95
C SER A 214 -16.47 3.83 -4.67
N TYR A 215 -16.93 3.49 -5.86
CA TYR A 215 -17.88 4.32 -6.59
C TYR A 215 -19.28 4.24 -5.97
N THR A 216 -20.03 5.33 -6.10
CA THR A 216 -21.45 5.39 -5.73
C THR A 216 -22.21 6.31 -6.69
N VAL A 217 -23.52 6.20 -6.69
CA VAL A 217 -24.41 7.04 -7.47
C VAL A 217 -25.20 7.93 -6.53
N VAL A 218 -25.10 9.25 -6.70
CA VAL A 218 -25.88 10.25 -5.96
C VAL A 218 -26.57 11.16 -6.96
N ASP A 219 -27.89 11.23 -6.90
CA ASP A 219 -28.73 12.02 -7.81
C ASP A 219 -28.43 11.78 -9.30
N GLY A 220 -28.04 10.54 -9.64
CA GLY A 220 -27.70 10.13 -10.98
C GLY A 220 -26.26 10.43 -11.40
N ASP A 221 -25.46 11.09 -10.61
CA ASP A 221 -24.04 11.35 -10.86
C ASP A 221 -23.15 10.33 -10.16
N ILE A 222 -21.99 10.08 -10.74
CA ILE A 222 -20.99 9.14 -10.17
C ILE A 222 -20.06 9.88 -9.24
N TYR A 223 -19.94 9.35 -8.04
CA TYR A 223 -18.98 9.81 -7.03
C TYR A 223 -18.04 8.68 -6.64
N TYR A 224 -16.82 9.03 -6.29
CA TYR A 224 -15.83 8.10 -5.74
C TYR A 224 -15.48 8.51 -4.32
N ARG A 225 -15.60 7.58 -3.37
CA ARG A 225 -15.30 7.84 -1.97
C ARG A 225 -13.83 7.60 -1.68
N GLU A 226 -13.17 8.63 -1.16
CA GLU A 226 -11.85 8.58 -0.55
C GLU A 226 -11.93 9.16 0.87
N ASN A 227 -11.82 8.28 1.84
CA ASN A 227 -11.88 8.64 3.27
C ASN A 227 -13.18 9.39 3.65
N SER A 228 -13.07 10.66 4.03
CA SER A 228 -14.20 11.48 4.50
C SER A 228 -14.95 12.21 3.39
N ILE A 229 -14.56 12.04 2.13
CA ILE A 229 -15.08 12.81 1.01
C ILE A 229 -15.51 11.87 -0.12
N MET A 230 -16.56 12.27 -0.82
CA MET A 230 -16.95 11.72 -2.12
C MET A 230 -16.77 12.80 -3.17
N THR A 231 -15.99 12.53 -4.21
CA THR A 231 -15.71 13.46 -5.30
C THR A 231 -16.47 13.02 -6.55
N GLN A 232 -17.17 13.94 -7.20
CA GLN A 232 -17.86 13.67 -8.45
C GLN A 232 -16.84 13.33 -9.55
N ILE A 233 -17.10 12.25 -10.26
CA ILE A 233 -16.31 11.83 -11.42
C ILE A 233 -17.07 12.16 -12.69
N GLU A 234 -16.49 13.03 -13.49
CA GLU A 234 -17.05 13.37 -14.81
C GLU A 234 -16.78 12.24 -15.80
N LEU A 235 -17.83 11.67 -16.31
CA LEU A 235 -17.81 10.56 -17.25
C LEU A 235 -18.76 10.86 -18.42
N SER A 236 -18.43 10.31 -19.59
CA SER A 236 -19.40 10.29 -20.69
C SER A 236 -20.62 9.44 -20.31
N ASP A 237 -21.79 9.69 -20.93
CA ASP A 237 -23.03 8.96 -20.62
C ASP A 237 -22.86 7.44 -20.70
N ASN A 238 -22.09 6.93 -21.65
CA ASN A 238 -21.80 5.50 -21.75
C ASN A 238 -20.94 5.00 -20.61
N ALA A 239 -19.89 5.72 -20.23
CA ALA A 239 -19.03 5.36 -19.10
C ALA A 239 -19.79 5.46 -17.77
N LYS A 240 -20.60 6.49 -17.60
CA LYS A 240 -21.48 6.69 -16.45
C LYS A 240 -22.46 5.52 -16.28
N GLY A 241 -23.08 5.08 -17.37
CA GLY A 241 -23.99 3.95 -17.36
C GLY A 241 -23.27 2.62 -17.01
N ARG A 242 -22.03 2.43 -17.44
CA ARG A 242 -21.20 1.27 -17.07
C ARG A 242 -20.89 1.25 -15.57
N VAL A 243 -20.42 2.36 -15.03
CA VAL A 243 -20.09 2.48 -13.60
C VAL A 243 -21.34 2.31 -12.75
N ALA A 244 -22.45 2.98 -13.09
CA ALA A 244 -23.72 2.86 -12.38
C ALA A 244 -24.25 1.41 -12.37
N GLY A 245 -24.17 0.71 -13.50
CA GLY A 245 -24.58 -0.70 -13.58
C GLY A 245 -23.70 -1.63 -12.71
N MET A 246 -22.39 -1.38 -12.65
CA MET A 246 -21.51 -2.14 -11.76
C MET A 246 -21.73 -1.82 -10.28
N VAL A 247 -22.06 -0.57 -9.95
CA VAL A 247 -22.47 -0.20 -8.57
C VAL A 247 -23.75 -0.92 -8.18
N GLU A 248 -24.74 -0.99 -9.09
CA GLU A 248 -26.00 -1.72 -8.84
C GLU A 248 -25.75 -3.22 -8.65
N LEU A 249 -24.95 -3.85 -9.51
CA LEU A 249 -24.56 -5.25 -9.37
C LEU A 249 -23.88 -5.50 -8.02
N ARG A 250 -22.96 -4.64 -7.61
CA ARG A 250 -22.27 -4.74 -6.31
C ARG A 250 -23.26 -4.69 -5.15
N GLN A 251 -24.24 -3.80 -5.20
CA GLN A 251 -25.24 -3.70 -4.13
C GLN A 251 -26.05 -4.99 -4.00
N ILE A 252 -26.48 -5.57 -5.11
CA ILE A 252 -27.24 -6.84 -5.13
C ILE A 252 -26.35 -8.00 -4.62
N VAL A 253 -25.10 -8.05 -5.03
CA VAL A 253 -24.15 -9.07 -4.55
C VAL A 253 -23.93 -8.97 -3.06
N ASN A 254 -23.72 -7.76 -2.51
CA ASN A 254 -23.56 -7.54 -1.08
C ASN A 254 -24.81 -7.94 -0.29
N GLU A 255 -26.00 -7.56 -0.80
CA GLU A 255 -27.29 -7.98 -0.22
C GLU A 255 -27.42 -9.51 -0.18
N LEU A 256 -27.09 -10.18 -1.28
CA LEU A 256 -27.13 -11.63 -1.37
C LEU A 256 -26.14 -12.34 -0.44
N ILE A 257 -24.94 -11.77 -0.27
CA ILE A 257 -23.94 -12.24 0.69
C ILE A 257 -24.47 -12.10 2.11
N ASP A 258 -25.02 -10.92 2.45
CA ASP A 258 -25.58 -10.64 3.78
C ASP A 258 -26.73 -11.58 4.12
N GLN A 259 -27.66 -11.78 3.20
CA GLN A 259 -28.78 -12.73 3.35
C GLN A 259 -28.30 -14.15 3.62
N GLN A 260 -27.25 -14.61 2.93
CA GLN A 260 -26.70 -15.95 3.12
C GLN A 260 -25.93 -16.08 4.44
N LEU A 261 -25.21 -15.04 4.87
CA LEU A 261 -24.48 -15.01 6.14
C LEU A 261 -25.43 -15.00 7.36
N ASN A 262 -26.55 -14.29 7.24
CA ASN A 262 -27.54 -14.13 8.32
C ASN A 262 -28.69 -15.14 8.22
N ASP A 263 -28.53 -16.18 7.43
CA ASP A 263 -29.46 -17.33 7.31
C ASP A 263 -30.91 -16.94 6.95
N PHE A 264 -31.05 -16.00 6.03
CA PHE A 264 -32.37 -15.61 5.51
C PHE A 264 -33.10 -16.77 4.83
N PRO A 265 -34.45 -16.72 4.76
CA PRO A 265 -35.24 -17.73 4.08
C PRO A 265 -34.81 -17.95 2.62
N ASP A 266 -34.86 -19.17 2.15
CA ASP A 266 -34.51 -19.55 0.76
C ASP A 266 -35.29 -18.75 -0.29
N GLU A 267 -36.52 -18.29 0.03
CA GLU A 267 -37.34 -17.48 -0.86
C GLU A 267 -36.72 -16.12 -1.11
N ASP A 268 -36.20 -15.46 -0.06
CA ASP A 268 -35.54 -14.17 -0.15
C ASP A 268 -34.25 -14.28 -0.95
N ILE A 269 -33.45 -15.33 -0.66
CA ILE A 269 -32.20 -15.61 -1.40
C ILE A 269 -32.49 -15.83 -2.89
N LYS A 270 -33.53 -16.61 -3.24
CA LYS A 270 -33.94 -16.84 -4.62
C LYS A 270 -34.43 -15.55 -5.30
N ALA A 271 -35.14 -14.70 -4.59
CA ALA A 271 -35.57 -13.40 -5.10
C ALA A 271 -34.36 -12.50 -5.45
N SER A 272 -33.39 -12.42 -4.56
CA SER A 272 -32.14 -11.67 -4.80
C SER A 272 -31.30 -12.29 -5.92
N GLN A 273 -31.27 -13.61 -6.05
CA GLN A 273 -30.62 -14.30 -7.18
C GLN A 273 -31.32 -13.97 -8.52
N ALA A 274 -32.65 -13.95 -8.54
CA ALA A 274 -33.39 -13.57 -9.74
C ALA A 274 -33.10 -12.12 -10.13
N LYS A 275 -33.07 -11.20 -9.16
CA LYS A 275 -32.69 -9.80 -9.35
C LYS A 275 -31.27 -9.68 -9.89
N LEU A 276 -30.30 -10.40 -9.31
CA LEU A 276 -28.91 -10.42 -9.77
C LEU A 276 -28.82 -10.91 -11.22
N ASN A 277 -29.54 -11.99 -11.59
CA ASN A 277 -29.56 -12.51 -12.95
C ASN A 277 -30.09 -11.48 -13.94
N ALA A 278 -31.23 -10.88 -13.63
CA ALA A 278 -31.85 -9.88 -14.51
C ALA A 278 -30.97 -8.64 -14.73
N THR A 279 -30.38 -8.11 -13.63
CA THR A 279 -29.50 -6.94 -13.70
C THR A 279 -28.21 -7.28 -14.45
N TYR A 280 -27.61 -8.46 -14.20
CA TYR A 280 -26.42 -8.89 -14.90
C TYR A 280 -26.65 -9.07 -16.41
N ASP A 281 -27.75 -9.74 -16.80
CA ASP A 281 -28.06 -9.96 -18.21
C ASP A 281 -28.33 -8.65 -18.94
N ALA A 282 -29.05 -7.71 -18.30
CA ALA A 282 -29.25 -6.37 -18.85
C ALA A 282 -27.95 -5.59 -18.99
N PHE A 283 -27.07 -5.67 -17.99
CA PHE A 283 -25.77 -5.01 -18.02
C PHE A 283 -24.90 -5.56 -19.15
N THR A 284 -24.73 -6.90 -19.20
CA THR A 284 -23.84 -7.53 -20.17
C THR A 284 -24.33 -7.39 -21.61
N ALA A 285 -25.64 -7.42 -21.83
CA ALA A 285 -26.23 -7.17 -23.15
C ALA A 285 -25.90 -5.76 -23.68
N LYS A 286 -25.78 -4.77 -22.80
CA LYS A 286 -25.52 -3.37 -23.18
C LYS A 286 -24.05 -3.01 -23.17
N TYR A 287 -23.29 -3.52 -22.21
CA TYR A 287 -21.95 -3.05 -21.88
C TYR A 287 -20.83 -4.10 -22.01
N GLY A 288 -21.17 -5.36 -22.33
CA GLY A 288 -20.23 -6.47 -22.34
C GLY A 288 -19.95 -7.04 -20.96
N LEU A 289 -19.01 -7.97 -20.87
CA LEU A 289 -18.66 -8.64 -19.63
C LEU A 289 -18.03 -7.67 -18.62
N ILE A 290 -18.20 -7.96 -17.33
CA ILE A 290 -17.55 -7.19 -16.25
C ILE A 290 -16.03 -7.20 -16.43
N ASN A 291 -15.48 -8.36 -16.83
CA ASN A 291 -14.05 -8.55 -17.08
C ASN A 291 -13.53 -7.90 -18.39
N ASP A 292 -14.40 -7.32 -19.20
CA ASP A 292 -13.97 -6.62 -20.41
C ASP A 292 -13.07 -5.43 -20.07
N LYS A 293 -12.03 -5.19 -20.88
CA LYS A 293 -11.06 -4.10 -20.68
C LYS A 293 -11.70 -2.72 -20.51
N LYS A 294 -12.85 -2.46 -21.17
CA LYS A 294 -13.54 -1.17 -21.05
C LYS A 294 -14.17 -0.99 -19.67
N ASN A 295 -14.77 -2.05 -19.13
CA ASN A 295 -15.36 -2.06 -17.81
C ASN A 295 -14.28 -2.04 -16.72
N ALA A 296 -13.22 -2.85 -16.88
CA ALA A 296 -12.06 -2.88 -16.01
C ALA A 296 -11.46 -1.49 -15.80
N ARG A 297 -11.14 -0.78 -16.89
CA ARG A 297 -10.53 0.57 -16.82
C ARG A 297 -11.37 1.63 -16.10
N LEU A 298 -12.67 1.41 -16.03
CA LEU A 298 -13.60 2.36 -15.38
C LEU A 298 -13.84 2.01 -13.92
N PHE A 299 -13.57 0.78 -13.49
CA PHE A 299 -14.02 0.29 -12.20
C PHE A 299 -12.95 -0.47 -11.41
N ASP A 300 -11.73 -0.67 -11.92
CA ASP A 300 -10.65 -1.38 -11.26
C ASP A 300 -10.15 -0.69 -9.97
N ASP A 301 -10.41 0.60 -9.81
CA ASP A 301 -10.18 1.34 -8.58
C ASP A 301 -11.24 1.10 -7.48
N ASP A 302 -12.35 0.46 -7.80
CA ASP A 302 -13.37 0.12 -6.80
C ASP A 302 -12.90 -1.06 -5.94
N SER A 303 -13.03 -0.93 -4.63
CA SER A 303 -12.63 -1.96 -3.67
C SER A 303 -13.34 -3.30 -3.85
N SER A 304 -14.46 -3.32 -4.58
CA SER A 304 -15.27 -4.51 -4.86
C SER A 304 -15.10 -5.03 -6.29
N TYR A 305 -14.21 -4.45 -7.10
CA TYR A 305 -14.07 -4.83 -8.51
C TYR A 305 -13.79 -6.32 -8.69
N TYR A 306 -12.86 -6.89 -7.92
CA TYR A 306 -12.54 -8.31 -8.03
C TYR A 306 -13.67 -9.24 -7.57
N LEU A 307 -14.50 -8.80 -6.62
CA LEU A 307 -15.72 -9.52 -6.25
C LEU A 307 -16.69 -9.58 -7.44
N LEU A 308 -16.87 -8.48 -8.16
CA LEU A 308 -17.71 -8.45 -9.35
C LEU A 308 -17.12 -9.30 -10.49
N CYS A 309 -15.81 -9.27 -10.70
CA CYS A 309 -15.15 -10.14 -11.68
C CYS A 309 -15.38 -11.62 -11.41
N SER A 310 -15.51 -12.04 -10.15
CA SER A 310 -15.77 -13.43 -9.76
C SER A 310 -17.17 -13.92 -10.13
N LEU A 311 -18.07 -13.06 -10.58
CA LEU A 311 -19.38 -13.44 -11.12
C LEU A 311 -19.27 -14.14 -12.48
N GLU A 312 -18.15 -14.04 -13.15
CA GLU A 312 -17.90 -14.56 -14.50
C GLU A 312 -16.82 -15.64 -14.48
N ASN A 313 -17.16 -16.84 -14.88
CA ASN A 313 -16.20 -17.90 -15.17
C ASN A 313 -15.83 -17.82 -16.66
N LEU A 314 -14.61 -17.42 -16.96
CA LEU A 314 -14.13 -17.23 -18.32
C LEU A 314 -13.35 -18.45 -18.83
N ASP A 315 -13.37 -18.64 -20.15
CA ASP A 315 -12.49 -19.61 -20.84
C ASP A 315 -11.10 -18.98 -21.12
N GLU A 316 -10.20 -19.76 -21.72
CA GLU A 316 -8.84 -19.34 -22.09
C GLU A 316 -8.83 -18.14 -23.07
N ASN A 317 -9.91 -17.97 -23.84
CA ASN A 317 -10.08 -16.88 -24.79
C ASN A 317 -10.80 -15.67 -24.19
N LYS A 318 -11.05 -15.68 -22.88
CA LYS A 318 -11.79 -14.65 -22.12
C LYS A 318 -13.28 -14.53 -22.52
N ASN A 319 -13.88 -15.56 -23.09
CA ASN A 319 -15.32 -15.62 -23.29
C ASN A 319 -15.99 -16.17 -22.03
N LEU A 320 -17.25 -15.76 -21.82
CA LEU A 320 -18.03 -16.28 -20.71
C LEU A 320 -18.32 -17.78 -20.90
N LYS A 321 -17.75 -18.61 -20.02
CA LYS A 321 -18.02 -20.04 -19.97
C LYS A 321 -19.28 -20.33 -19.16
N SER A 322 -19.44 -19.66 -18.02
CA SER A 322 -20.63 -19.77 -17.16
C SER A 322 -20.68 -18.61 -16.17
N LYS A 323 -21.86 -18.31 -15.67
CA LYS A 323 -22.03 -17.46 -14.49
C LYS A 323 -21.58 -18.22 -13.24
N ALA A 324 -21.15 -17.49 -12.21
CA ALA A 324 -20.77 -18.10 -10.92
C ALA A 324 -21.94 -18.81 -10.22
N ASP A 325 -21.63 -19.74 -9.33
CA ASP A 325 -22.63 -20.49 -8.59
C ASP A 325 -23.57 -19.62 -7.74
N MET A 326 -23.12 -18.44 -7.33
CA MET A 326 -23.93 -17.47 -6.58
C MET A 326 -25.25 -17.11 -7.27
N PHE A 327 -25.32 -17.14 -8.59
CA PHE A 327 -26.54 -16.82 -9.35
C PHE A 327 -27.69 -17.82 -9.16
N THR A 328 -27.36 -19.05 -8.74
CA THR A 328 -28.36 -20.15 -8.68
C THR A 328 -28.28 -21.00 -7.42
N LYS A 329 -27.17 -20.92 -6.67
CA LYS A 329 -26.91 -21.76 -5.52
C LYS A 329 -26.66 -20.92 -4.27
N ARG A 330 -27.02 -21.46 -3.12
CA ARG A 330 -26.57 -20.94 -1.85
C ARG A 330 -25.11 -21.38 -1.64
N THR A 331 -24.17 -20.42 -1.73
CA THR A 331 -22.72 -20.67 -1.68
C THR A 331 -22.11 -20.43 -0.30
N ILE A 332 -22.76 -19.60 0.51
CA ILE A 332 -22.32 -19.26 1.88
C ILE A 332 -23.27 -19.95 2.87
N ARG A 333 -22.71 -20.68 3.83
CA ARG A 333 -23.44 -21.31 4.92
C ARG A 333 -22.81 -20.89 6.24
N PRO A 334 -23.57 -20.31 7.18
CA PRO A 334 -23.04 -19.82 8.47
C PRO A 334 -22.29 -20.88 9.28
N GLU A 335 -22.66 -22.14 9.13
CA GLU A 335 -22.02 -23.29 9.80
C GLU A 335 -20.60 -23.61 9.32
N ARG A 336 -20.11 -22.92 8.27
CA ARG A 336 -18.81 -23.17 7.64
C ARG A 336 -17.90 -21.95 7.61
N VAL A 337 -18.27 -20.84 8.26
CA VAL A 337 -17.51 -19.59 8.35
C VAL A 337 -16.80 -19.48 9.69
#